data_4886f52abc35782a04f7cb0d7de22fe6
#
_entry.id   4886f52abc35782a04f7cb0d7de22fe6
#
_cell.length_a   1.000
_cell.length_b   1.000
_cell.length_c   1.000
_cell.angle_alpha   90.00
_cell.angle_beta   90.00
_cell.angle_gamma   90.00
#
_symmetry.space_group_name_H-M   'P 1'
#
loop_
_entity.id
_entity.type
_entity.pdbx_description
1 polymer ?
#
loop_
_entity_poly.entity_id
_entity_poly.type
_entity_poly.pdbx_seq_one_letter_code
_entity_poly.pdbx_strand_id
1 'polypeptide(L)'
;MDNAVKQYFTIAYWKELLLEFWQALGTKKFWKEFVIMNLGIAIGAVAVYYFLMPSKLIIGTISGLSIVLNTLFGGTADTFSYWVMGINAVLLIMAFLLIGNEFGAKTVYTAMILGPLTQLCDRIYPYTSFTHKVVENPDILTRLQAGETVLDANNNPYILSRAGEVLEQVKDSVMSAGLGVGDVWFDLVCFVFLLSACQAILFRINASSGGLDILAKIINKYLHFDIGMSVSIGGALICCTAFLINDFRMVVIGLIGTWINGIVVNYFTATM
;
A
#
# COMPACT_ATOMS: atom_id res chain seq x y z
N MET A 1 -33.90 -2.72 10.72
CA MET A 1 -32.88 -1.98 9.96
C MET A 1 -33.14 -0.47 9.88
N ASP A 2 -34.33 0.02 10.21
CA ASP A 2 -34.70 1.42 9.91
C ASP A 2 -34.31 2.49 10.93
N ASN A 3 -34.17 2.16 12.22
CA ASN A 3 -33.87 3.20 13.23
C ASN A 3 -32.38 3.51 13.38
N ALA A 4 -31.49 2.55 13.20
CA ALA A 4 -30.06 2.76 13.29
C ALA A 4 -29.51 3.60 12.10
N VAL A 5 -30.02 3.36 10.89
CA VAL A 5 -29.61 4.09 9.69
C VAL A 5 -30.11 5.53 9.70
N LYS A 6 -31.33 5.77 10.20
CA LYS A 6 -31.88 7.13 10.32
C LYS A 6 -31.10 8.01 11.31
N GLN A 7 -30.48 7.40 12.32
CA GLN A 7 -29.68 8.13 13.31
C GLN A 7 -28.43 8.77 12.68
N TYR A 8 -27.79 8.10 11.70
CA TYR A 8 -26.61 8.65 10.99
C TYR A 8 -26.92 9.84 10.09
N PHE A 9 -28.17 10.04 9.69
CA PHE A 9 -28.58 11.16 8.83
C PHE A 9 -29.12 12.38 9.61
N THR A 10 -29.13 12.32 10.95
CA THR A 10 -29.64 13.43 11.76
C THR A 10 -28.54 14.45 12.04
N ILE A 11 -28.85 15.75 11.84
CA ILE A 11 -27.92 16.87 12.11
C ILE A 11 -27.43 16.84 13.57
N ALA A 12 -28.26 16.38 14.51
CA ALA A 12 -27.90 16.20 15.91
C ALA A 12 -26.72 15.23 16.10
N TYR A 13 -26.74 14.07 15.40
CA TYR A 13 -25.66 13.09 15.43
C TYR A 13 -24.31 13.68 14.98
N TRP A 14 -24.31 14.46 13.89
CA TRP A 14 -23.10 15.09 13.40
C TRP A 14 -22.58 16.19 14.34
N LYS A 15 -23.46 16.91 15.05
CA LYS A 15 -23.04 17.86 16.08
C LYS A 15 -22.43 17.16 17.30
N GLU A 16 -23.00 16.08 17.76
CA GLU A 16 -22.42 15.28 18.86
C GLU A 16 -21.05 14.71 18.45
N LEU A 17 -20.94 14.15 17.26
CA LEU A 17 -19.67 13.60 16.73
C LEU A 17 -18.59 14.70 16.63
N LEU A 18 -18.96 15.90 16.19
CA LEU A 18 -18.03 17.04 16.16
C LEU A 18 -17.61 17.48 17.57
N LEU A 19 -18.51 17.51 18.52
CA LEU A 19 -18.19 17.84 19.92
C LEU A 19 -17.28 16.79 20.56
N GLU A 20 -17.54 15.52 20.34
CA GLU A 20 -16.67 14.41 20.78
C GLU A 20 -15.26 14.53 20.15
N PHE A 21 -15.20 14.85 18.87
CA PHE A 21 -13.93 15.09 18.18
C PHE A 21 -13.13 16.26 18.78
N TRP A 22 -13.82 17.39 19.07
CA TRP A 22 -13.17 18.53 19.70
C TRP A 22 -12.70 18.23 21.14
N GLN A 23 -13.47 17.47 21.89
CA GLN A 23 -13.07 17.01 23.23
C GLN A 23 -11.89 16.03 23.15
N ALA A 24 -11.87 15.12 22.17
CA ALA A 24 -10.78 14.19 21.95
C ALA A 24 -9.46 14.89 21.63
N LEU A 25 -9.49 15.99 20.84
CA LEU A 25 -8.31 16.80 20.52
C LEU A 25 -7.62 17.39 21.78
N GLY A 26 -8.37 17.63 22.87
CA GLY A 26 -7.81 18.07 24.15
C GLY A 26 -7.11 16.98 24.95
N THR A 27 -7.21 15.72 24.54
CA THR A 27 -6.75 14.58 25.34
C THR A 27 -5.31 14.18 24.97
N LYS A 28 -4.45 13.97 25.96
CA LYS A 28 -3.08 13.47 25.76
C LYS A 28 -3.06 12.11 25.04
N LYS A 29 -4.09 11.29 25.23
CA LYS A 29 -4.26 9.99 24.55
C LYS A 29 -4.37 10.17 23.04
N PHE A 30 -5.17 11.11 22.57
CA PHE A 30 -5.34 11.41 21.14
C PHE A 30 -3.99 11.78 20.49
N TRP A 31 -3.23 12.67 21.08
CA TRP A 31 -1.94 13.09 20.53
C TRP A 31 -0.92 11.97 20.52
N LYS A 32 -0.91 11.10 21.54
CA LYS A 32 -0.05 9.92 21.57
C LYS A 32 -0.41 8.96 20.43
N GLU A 33 -1.68 8.63 20.26
CA GLU A 33 -2.15 7.75 19.18
C GLU A 33 -1.90 8.37 17.81
N PHE A 34 -2.09 9.69 17.68
CA PHE A 34 -1.83 10.44 16.45
C PHE A 34 -0.36 10.37 16.03
N VAL A 35 0.58 10.56 16.96
CA VAL A 35 2.01 10.43 16.68
C VAL A 35 2.37 9.00 16.30
N ILE A 36 1.88 8.00 17.04
CA ILE A 36 2.13 6.59 16.75
C ILE A 36 1.57 6.22 15.38
N MET A 37 0.39 6.71 15.02
CA MET A 37 -0.25 6.48 13.72
C MET A 37 0.59 7.06 12.57
N ASN A 38 1.07 8.29 12.72
CA ASN A 38 1.94 8.92 11.71
C ASN A 38 3.30 8.21 11.57
N LEU A 39 3.90 7.75 12.67
CA LEU A 39 5.12 6.95 12.61
C LEU A 39 4.88 5.60 11.93
N GLY A 40 3.79 4.91 12.28
CA GLY A 40 3.42 3.65 11.65
C GLY A 40 3.24 3.79 10.14
N ILE A 41 2.43 4.77 9.72
CA ILE A 41 2.16 4.95 8.28
C ILE A 41 3.38 5.48 7.50
N ALA A 42 4.29 6.22 8.15
CA ALA A 42 5.55 6.63 7.54
C ALA A 42 6.45 5.42 7.22
N ILE A 43 6.52 4.42 8.14
CA ILE A 43 7.22 3.16 7.87
C ILE A 43 6.56 2.44 6.68
N GLY A 44 5.23 2.40 6.63
CA GLY A 44 4.48 1.84 5.50
C GLY A 44 4.75 2.56 4.18
N ALA A 45 4.84 3.89 4.19
CA ALA A 45 5.16 4.68 3.00
C ALA A 45 6.57 4.38 2.47
N VAL A 46 7.56 4.25 3.37
CA VAL A 46 8.93 3.83 3.02
C VAL A 46 8.94 2.42 2.41
N ALA A 47 8.20 1.47 3.02
CA ALA A 47 8.10 0.12 2.52
C ALA A 47 7.52 0.07 1.09
N VAL A 48 6.41 0.78 0.86
CA VAL A 48 5.74 0.82 -0.43
C VAL A 48 6.60 1.52 -1.48
N TYR A 49 7.17 2.69 -1.13
CA TYR A 49 7.87 3.50 -2.11
C TYR A 49 9.20 2.91 -2.56
N TYR A 50 10.04 2.44 -1.61
CA TYR A 50 11.40 1.99 -1.93
C TYR A 50 11.51 0.51 -2.30
N PHE A 51 10.57 -0.33 -1.87
CA PHE A 51 10.66 -1.77 -2.07
C PHE A 51 9.54 -2.35 -2.93
N LEU A 52 8.28 -1.95 -2.71
CA LEU A 52 7.16 -2.49 -3.48
C LEU A 52 7.09 -1.91 -4.89
N MET A 53 7.21 -0.58 -5.04
CA MET A 53 7.10 0.07 -6.34
C MET A 53 8.19 -0.37 -7.34
N PRO A 54 9.48 -0.42 -6.97
CA PRO A 54 10.52 -0.84 -7.91
C PRO A 54 10.43 -2.31 -8.32
N SER A 55 10.10 -3.17 -7.36
CA SER A 55 10.09 -4.63 -7.57
C SER A 55 8.86 -5.13 -8.33
N LYS A 56 7.83 -4.29 -8.51
CA LYS A 56 6.54 -4.65 -9.14
C LYS A 56 5.91 -5.91 -8.54
N LEU A 57 6.18 -6.19 -7.27
CA LEU A 57 5.67 -7.37 -6.59
C LEU A 57 4.15 -7.28 -6.41
N ILE A 58 3.47 -8.37 -6.73
CA ILE A 58 2.05 -8.55 -6.45
C ILE A 58 1.93 -9.36 -5.17
N ILE A 59 2.11 -8.68 -4.05
CA ILE A 59 1.79 -9.25 -2.74
C ILE A 59 0.31 -8.98 -2.51
N GLY A 60 -0.40 -9.89 -1.84
CA GLY A 60 -1.85 -9.84 -1.59
C GLY A 60 -2.35 -8.47 -1.12
N THR A 61 -2.42 -7.53 -2.03
CA THR A 61 -2.82 -6.13 -1.81
C THR A 61 -4.02 -5.79 -2.67
N ILE A 62 -4.72 -4.73 -2.32
CA ILE A 62 -5.83 -4.21 -3.15
C ILE A 62 -5.35 -3.82 -4.54
N SER A 63 -4.14 -3.30 -4.66
CA SER A 63 -3.58 -2.99 -5.98
C SER A 63 -3.48 -4.25 -6.84
N GLY A 64 -3.08 -5.40 -6.28
CA GLY A 64 -3.08 -6.69 -6.96
C GLY A 64 -4.48 -7.08 -7.45
N LEU A 65 -5.49 -7.02 -6.57
CA LEU A 65 -6.88 -7.28 -6.95
C LEU A 65 -7.39 -6.31 -8.02
N SER A 66 -7.03 -5.04 -7.92
CA SER A 66 -7.41 -4.02 -8.91
C SER A 66 -6.80 -4.27 -10.28
N ILE A 67 -5.54 -4.76 -10.35
CA ILE A 67 -4.90 -5.19 -11.60
C ILE A 67 -5.68 -6.34 -12.21
N VAL A 68 -6.05 -7.36 -11.41
CA VAL A 68 -6.83 -8.51 -11.88
C VAL A 68 -8.15 -8.04 -12.48
N LEU A 69 -8.91 -7.24 -11.75
CA LEU A 69 -10.21 -6.75 -12.24
C LEU A 69 -10.05 -5.86 -13.48
N ASN A 70 -9.10 -4.95 -13.47
CA ASN A 70 -8.84 -4.08 -14.63
C ASN A 70 -8.52 -4.88 -15.89
N THR A 71 -7.72 -5.95 -15.78
CA THR A 71 -7.35 -6.81 -16.89
C THR A 71 -8.54 -7.66 -17.37
N LEU A 72 -9.32 -8.23 -16.46
CA LEU A 72 -10.50 -9.03 -16.79
C LEU A 72 -11.58 -8.23 -17.52
N PHE A 73 -11.74 -6.96 -17.16
CA PHE A 73 -12.73 -6.08 -17.79
C PHE A 73 -12.17 -5.25 -18.96
N GLY A 74 -10.95 -5.55 -19.43
CA GLY A 74 -10.33 -4.89 -20.58
C GLY A 74 -10.06 -3.41 -20.36
N GLY A 75 -9.78 -3.01 -19.11
CA GLY A 75 -9.55 -1.63 -18.73
C GLY A 75 -8.18 -1.09 -19.15
N THR A 76 -8.09 0.22 -19.24
CA THR A 76 -6.85 0.98 -19.52
C THR A 76 -6.12 1.34 -18.23
N ALA A 77 -4.95 1.99 -18.33
CA ALA A 77 -4.20 2.50 -17.17
C ALA A 77 -5.04 3.48 -16.31
N ASP A 78 -5.92 4.27 -16.94
CA ASP A 78 -6.79 5.22 -16.24
C ASP A 78 -7.88 4.51 -15.42
N THR A 79 -8.45 3.42 -15.96
CA THR A 79 -9.48 2.63 -15.26
C THR A 79 -8.94 1.88 -14.05
N PHE A 80 -7.65 1.57 -14.00
CA PHE A 80 -7.01 0.97 -12.83
C PHE A 80 -7.20 1.80 -11.56
N SER A 81 -7.01 3.12 -11.65
CA SER A 81 -7.18 4.03 -10.50
C SER A 81 -8.62 4.02 -9.95
N TYR A 82 -9.61 3.91 -10.83
CA TYR A 82 -11.01 3.79 -10.40
C TYR A 82 -11.31 2.47 -9.67
N TRP A 83 -10.70 1.36 -10.10
CA TRP A 83 -10.81 0.09 -9.40
C TRP A 83 -10.21 0.16 -7.99
N VAL A 84 -9.00 0.68 -7.86
CA VAL A 84 -8.34 0.88 -6.54
C VAL A 84 -9.21 1.74 -5.62
N MET A 85 -9.71 2.86 -6.13
CA MET A 85 -10.54 3.78 -5.36
C MET A 85 -11.88 3.14 -4.96
N GLY A 86 -12.54 2.45 -5.88
CA GLY A 86 -13.82 1.79 -5.64
C GLY A 86 -13.72 0.68 -4.58
N ILE A 87 -12.72 -0.20 -4.69
CA ILE A 87 -12.50 -1.28 -3.73
C ILE A 87 -12.17 -0.69 -2.34
N ASN A 88 -11.28 0.30 -2.28
CA ASN A 88 -10.97 0.96 -1.02
C ASN A 88 -12.19 1.63 -0.39
N ALA A 89 -13.04 2.30 -1.18
CA ALA A 89 -14.26 2.91 -0.68
C ALA A 89 -15.23 1.86 -0.08
N VAL A 90 -15.42 0.73 -0.76
CA VAL A 90 -16.25 -0.38 -0.26
C VAL A 90 -15.68 -0.91 1.06
N LEU A 91 -14.37 -1.16 1.13
CA LEU A 91 -13.73 -1.66 2.34
C LEU A 91 -13.80 -0.66 3.51
N LEU A 92 -13.68 0.64 3.24
CA LEU A 92 -13.85 1.68 4.26
C LEU A 92 -15.29 1.72 4.78
N ILE A 93 -16.29 1.60 3.91
CA ILE A 93 -17.69 1.50 4.34
C ILE A 93 -17.87 0.24 5.22
N MET A 94 -17.31 -0.89 4.80
CA MET A 94 -17.34 -2.12 5.61
C MET A 94 -16.62 -1.93 6.96
N ALA A 95 -15.51 -1.19 7.00
CA ALA A 95 -14.81 -0.87 8.24
C ALA A 95 -15.70 -0.12 9.24
N PHE A 96 -16.41 0.91 8.77
CA PHE A 96 -17.36 1.64 9.62
C PHE A 96 -18.52 0.77 10.10
N LEU A 97 -19.13 -0.02 9.22
CA LEU A 97 -20.30 -0.82 9.54
C LEU A 97 -19.96 -2.04 10.42
N LEU A 98 -18.86 -2.73 10.13
CA LEU A 98 -18.55 -4.02 10.74
C LEU A 98 -17.57 -3.91 11.92
N ILE A 99 -16.64 -2.96 11.90
CA ILE A 99 -15.63 -2.82 12.96
C ILE A 99 -16.05 -1.70 13.92
N GLY A 100 -16.36 -0.52 13.40
CA GLY A 100 -16.84 0.63 14.17
C GLY A 100 -16.21 1.96 13.75
N ASN A 101 -16.79 3.04 14.26
CA ASN A 101 -16.48 4.42 13.84
C ASN A 101 -15.03 4.83 14.17
N GLU A 102 -14.51 4.41 15.31
CA GLU A 102 -13.13 4.76 15.72
C GLU A 102 -12.10 4.17 14.75
N PHE A 103 -12.23 2.88 14.44
CA PHE A 103 -11.36 2.21 13.48
C PHE A 103 -11.50 2.80 12.08
N GLY A 104 -12.74 3.01 11.63
CA GLY A 104 -13.03 3.59 10.31
C GLY A 104 -12.40 4.97 10.15
N ALA A 105 -12.58 5.88 11.13
CA ALA A 105 -12.06 7.24 11.08
C ALA A 105 -10.51 7.27 11.05
N LYS A 106 -9.86 6.47 11.90
CA LYS A 106 -8.40 6.34 11.91
C LYS A 106 -7.88 5.77 10.59
N THR A 107 -8.58 4.79 10.02
CA THR A 107 -8.20 4.16 8.75
C THR A 107 -8.39 5.10 7.56
N VAL A 108 -9.44 5.92 7.54
CA VAL A 108 -9.60 6.98 6.52
C VAL A 108 -8.41 7.93 6.56
N TYR A 109 -8.05 8.41 7.76
CA TYR A 109 -6.90 9.30 7.91
C TYR A 109 -5.60 8.68 7.39
N THR A 110 -5.25 7.45 7.82
CA THR A 110 -4.03 6.77 7.39
C THR A 110 -3.99 6.50 5.90
N ALA A 111 -5.12 6.07 5.31
CA ALA A 111 -5.24 5.84 3.88
C ALA A 111 -5.05 7.14 3.06
N MET A 112 -5.57 8.27 3.55
CA MET A 112 -5.39 9.57 2.90
C MET A 112 -3.97 10.11 2.99
N ILE A 113 -3.26 9.86 4.10
CA ILE A 113 -1.92 10.40 4.32
C ILE A 113 -0.81 9.55 3.68
N LEU A 114 -1.08 8.29 3.38
CA LEU A 114 -0.12 7.38 2.75
C LEU A 114 0.39 7.94 1.40
N GLY A 115 -0.51 8.44 0.55
CA GLY A 115 -0.16 9.03 -0.74
C GLY A 115 0.77 10.24 -0.63
N PRO A 116 0.43 11.28 0.15
CA PRO A 116 1.35 12.39 0.42
C PRO A 116 2.70 11.97 1.02
N LEU A 117 2.74 10.95 1.89
CA LEU A 117 4.01 10.45 2.44
C LEU A 117 4.86 9.75 1.40
N THR A 118 4.26 8.95 0.52
CA THR A 118 5.01 8.34 -0.60
C THR A 118 5.56 9.39 -1.56
N GLN A 119 4.80 10.47 -1.84
CA GLN A 119 5.29 11.60 -2.61
C GLN A 119 6.41 12.36 -1.90
N LEU A 120 6.37 12.44 -0.56
CA LEU A 120 7.45 13.04 0.22
C LEU A 120 8.73 12.19 0.11
N CYS A 121 8.63 10.86 0.18
CA CYS A 121 9.76 9.95 -0.06
C CYS A 121 10.38 10.20 -1.45
N ASP A 122 9.55 10.34 -2.48
CA ASP A 122 9.98 10.63 -3.83
C ASP A 122 10.71 11.99 -3.96
N ARG A 123 10.29 12.99 -3.19
CA ARG A 123 10.96 14.31 -3.18
C ARG A 123 12.29 14.31 -2.43
N ILE A 124 12.38 13.54 -1.32
CA ILE A 124 13.59 13.46 -0.50
C ILE A 124 14.66 12.66 -1.24
N TYR A 125 14.31 11.47 -1.70
CA TYR A 125 15.21 10.59 -2.43
C TYR A 125 14.44 9.70 -3.41
N PRO A 126 14.39 10.02 -4.71
CA PRO A 126 13.67 9.21 -5.70
C PRO A 126 14.25 7.80 -5.81
N TYR A 127 13.39 6.77 -5.83
CA TYR A 127 13.85 5.38 -5.99
C TYR A 127 14.57 5.16 -7.32
N THR A 128 14.29 5.98 -8.34
CA THR A 128 15.00 5.98 -9.63
C THR A 128 16.49 6.23 -9.47
N SER A 129 16.91 6.92 -8.41
CA SER A 129 18.34 7.10 -8.09
C SER A 129 19.06 5.78 -7.77
N PHE A 130 18.31 4.74 -7.36
CA PHE A 130 18.88 3.40 -7.11
C PHE A 130 18.73 2.47 -8.31
N THR A 131 17.69 2.65 -9.12
CA THR A 131 17.30 1.71 -10.17
C THR A 131 17.68 2.15 -11.56
N HIS A 132 18.10 3.41 -11.72
CA HIS A 132 18.39 4.01 -13.00
C HIS A 132 19.73 4.76 -12.97
N LYS A 133 20.40 4.76 -14.10
CA LYS A 133 21.64 5.49 -14.36
C LYS A 133 21.30 6.64 -15.31
N VAL A 134 21.88 7.81 -15.05
CA VAL A 134 21.78 8.96 -15.95
C VAL A 134 22.59 8.68 -17.23
N VAL A 135 21.97 8.88 -18.38
CA VAL A 135 22.59 8.74 -19.70
C VAL A 135 22.53 10.08 -20.41
N GLU A 136 23.69 10.63 -20.73
CA GLU A 136 23.81 11.85 -21.52
C GLU A 136 23.71 11.52 -23.01
N ASN A 137 22.47 11.48 -23.52
CA ASN A 137 22.22 11.28 -24.95
C ASN A 137 21.17 12.29 -25.44
N PRO A 138 21.59 13.33 -26.21
CA PRO A 138 20.68 14.39 -26.63
C PRO A 138 19.60 13.91 -27.60
N ASP A 139 19.85 12.86 -28.39
CA ASP A 139 18.88 12.33 -29.34
C ASP A 139 17.74 11.62 -28.60
N ILE A 140 18.06 10.82 -27.56
CA ILE A 140 17.07 10.15 -26.72
C ILE A 140 16.27 11.21 -25.95
N LEU A 141 16.92 12.22 -25.41
CA LEU A 141 16.27 13.32 -24.69
C LEU A 141 15.22 14.02 -25.58
N THR A 142 15.59 14.36 -26.81
CA THR A 142 14.70 15.05 -27.76
C THR A 142 13.46 14.20 -28.09
N ARG A 143 13.66 12.91 -28.31
CA ARG A 143 12.56 11.97 -28.60
C ARG A 143 11.62 11.76 -27.41
N LEU A 144 12.18 11.65 -26.20
CA LEU A 144 11.38 11.55 -24.96
C LEU A 144 10.57 12.84 -24.69
N GLN A 145 11.17 14.02 -24.97
CA GLN A 145 10.47 15.31 -24.86
C GLN A 145 9.35 15.45 -25.91
N ALA A 146 9.49 14.81 -27.06
CA ALA A 146 8.45 14.72 -28.08
C ALA A 146 7.35 13.71 -27.74
N GLY A 147 7.44 13.01 -26.60
CA GLY A 147 6.45 12.02 -26.14
C GLY A 147 6.65 10.63 -26.77
N GLU A 148 7.78 10.36 -27.40
CA GLU A 148 8.09 9.03 -27.95
C GLU A 148 8.60 8.09 -26.85
N THR A 149 8.22 6.82 -26.94
CA THR A 149 8.79 5.77 -26.10
C THR A 149 10.07 5.25 -26.75
N VAL A 150 11.21 5.47 -26.12
CA VAL A 150 12.52 4.97 -26.58
C VAL A 150 12.93 3.82 -25.69
N LEU A 151 13.32 2.69 -26.30
CA LEU A 151 13.72 1.48 -25.58
C LEU A 151 15.24 1.31 -25.60
N ASP A 152 15.80 0.76 -24.53
CA ASP A 152 17.22 0.36 -24.46
C ASP A 152 17.48 -0.96 -25.19
N ALA A 153 18.73 -1.42 -25.19
CA ALA A 153 19.14 -2.70 -25.80
C ALA A 153 18.49 -3.92 -25.13
N ASN A 154 17.87 -3.78 -23.97
CA ASN A 154 17.20 -4.83 -23.22
C ASN A 154 15.67 -4.71 -23.27
N ASN A 155 15.16 -3.84 -24.17
CA ASN A 155 13.74 -3.58 -24.34
C ASN A 155 13.06 -2.88 -23.12
N ASN A 156 13.84 -2.20 -22.26
CA ASN A 156 13.31 -1.37 -21.19
C ASN A 156 13.13 0.07 -21.67
N PRO A 157 12.10 0.79 -21.26
CA PRO A 157 11.91 2.18 -21.67
C PRO A 157 12.90 3.10 -20.94
N TYR A 158 13.49 4.03 -21.68
CA TYR A 158 14.13 5.20 -21.09
C TYR A 158 13.05 6.09 -20.44
N ILE A 159 13.35 6.65 -19.29
CA ILE A 159 12.45 7.58 -18.59
C ILE A 159 13.11 8.95 -18.42
N LEU A 160 12.30 9.99 -18.32
CA LEU A 160 12.76 11.34 -18.04
C LEU A 160 12.66 11.59 -16.52
N SER A 161 13.77 12.01 -15.91
CA SER A 161 13.77 12.42 -14.51
C SER A 161 13.04 13.76 -14.34
N ARG A 162 12.67 14.12 -13.11
CA ARG A 162 12.12 15.46 -12.81
C ARG A 162 13.08 16.60 -13.10
N ALA A 163 14.40 16.31 -13.09
CA ALA A 163 15.45 17.26 -13.49
C ALA A 163 15.64 17.36 -15.00
N GLY A 164 14.91 16.57 -15.79
CA GLY A 164 15.04 16.54 -17.25
C GLY A 164 16.18 15.67 -17.77
N GLU A 165 16.73 14.80 -16.94
CA GLU A 165 17.79 13.86 -17.32
C GLU A 165 17.19 12.57 -17.89
N VAL A 166 17.86 11.96 -18.87
CA VAL A 166 17.50 10.66 -19.42
C VAL A 166 17.98 9.57 -18.49
N LEU A 167 17.07 8.71 -18.06
CA LEU A 167 17.35 7.62 -17.15
C LEU A 167 17.22 6.28 -17.87
N GLU A 168 18.27 5.48 -17.81
CA GLU A 168 18.32 4.09 -18.29
C GLU A 168 18.21 3.13 -17.10
N GLN A 169 17.39 2.11 -17.21
CA GLN A 169 17.27 1.08 -16.17
C GLN A 169 18.57 0.28 -16.09
N VAL A 170 19.16 0.22 -14.90
CA VAL A 170 20.38 -0.58 -14.65
C VAL A 170 20.00 -2.05 -14.54
N LYS A 171 20.76 -2.92 -15.21
CA LYS A 171 20.59 -4.38 -15.09
C LYS A 171 20.83 -4.85 -13.64
N ASP A 172 20.08 -5.86 -13.23
CA ASP A 172 20.11 -6.46 -11.89
C ASP A 172 21.51 -6.79 -11.35
N SER A 173 22.48 -7.10 -12.24
CA SER A 173 23.84 -7.43 -11.86
C SER A 173 24.68 -6.28 -11.28
N VAL A 174 24.32 -5.03 -11.57
CA VAL A 174 25.01 -3.84 -11.06
C VAL A 174 24.40 -3.38 -9.74
N MET A 175 23.13 -3.65 -9.54
CA MET A 175 22.41 -3.29 -8.33
C MET A 175 22.72 -4.21 -7.15
N SER A 176 23.11 -5.45 -7.40
CA SER A 176 23.55 -6.40 -6.37
C SER A 176 24.80 -5.94 -5.60
N ALA A 177 25.56 -4.99 -6.15
CA ALA A 177 26.73 -4.40 -5.47
C ALA A 177 26.40 -3.19 -4.56
N GLY A 178 25.16 -2.66 -4.63
CA GLY A 178 24.69 -1.54 -3.84
C GLY A 178 23.84 -1.98 -2.64
N LEU A 179 22.69 -1.38 -2.46
CA LEU A 179 21.77 -1.66 -1.33
C LEU A 179 20.84 -2.88 -1.57
N GLY A 180 21.05 -3.67 -2.62
CA GLY A 180 20.18 -4.81 -2.96
C GLY A 180 18.81 -4.42 -3.54
N VAL A 181 18.52 -3.14 -3.67
CA VAL A 181 17.27 -2.64 -4.25
C VAL A 181 17.20 -3.03 -5.73
N GLY A 182 16.15 -3.77 -6.10
CA GLY A 182 15.97 -4.36 -7.43
C GLY A 182 16.16 -5.88 -7.47
N ASP A 183 16.71 -6.50 -6.43
CA ASP A 183 16.60 -7.95 -6.24
C ASP A 183 15.22 -8.25 -5.64
N VAL A 184 14.39 -8.96 -6.39
CA VAL A 184 13.01 -9.29 -6.03
C VAL A 184 12.91 -9.95 -4.64
N TRP A 185 13.88 -10.79 -4.27
CA TRP A 185 13.88 -11.47 -2.97
C TRP A 185 14.27 -10.53 -1.82
N PHE A 186 15.27 -9.69 -2.04
CA PHE A 186 15.68 -8.70 -1.04
C PHE A 186 14.58 -7.68 -0.80
N ASP A 187 13.99 -7.16 -1.87
CA ASP A 187 12.88 -6.21 -1.79
C ASP A 187 11.67 -6.83 -1.10
N LEU A 188 11.38 -8.10 -1.39
CA LEU A 188 10.30 -8.85 -0.73
C LEU A 188 10.52 -8.91 0.78
N VAL A 189 11.71 -9.31 1.23
CA VAL A 189 12.03 -9.44 2.66
C VAL A 189 11.95 -8.08 3.36
N CYS A 190 12.56 -7.04 2.79
CA CYS A 190 12.52 -5.69 3.36
C CYS A 190 11.09 -5.13 3.40
N PHE A 191 10.35 -5.29 2.30
CA PHE A 191 8.96 -4.87 2.23
C PHE A 191 8.10 -5.55 3.28
N VAL A 192 8.16 -6.87 3.37
CA VAL A 192 7.36 -7.65 4.32
C VAL A 192 7.67 -7.25 5.76
N PHE A 193 8.95 -7.09 6.10
CA PHE A 193 9.36 -6.71 7.44
C PHE A 193 8.85 -5.30 7.83
N LEU A 194 9.05 -4.31 6.98
CA LEU A 194 8.59 -2.94 7.22
C LEU A 194 7.06 -2.83 7.20
N LEU A 195 6.40 -3.53 6.27
CA LEU A 195 4.94 -3.56 6.20
C LEU A 195 4.36 -4.19 7.46
N SER A 196 4.91 -5.32 7.90
CA SER A 196 4.47 -5.99 9.14
C SER A 196 4.62 -5.09 10.36
N ALA A 197 5.72 -4.34 10.45
CA ALA A 197 5.92 -3.38 11.53
C ALA A 197 4.88 -2.24 11.49
N CYS A 198 4.62 -1.69 10.30
CA CYS A 198 3.56 -0.69 10.09
C CYS A 198 2.20 -1.24 10.53
N GLN A 199 1.82 -2.43 10.03
CA GLN A 199 0.54 -3.07 10.35
C GLN A 199 0.39 -3.33 11.85
N ALA A 200 1.42 -3.87 12.51
CA ALA A 200 1.39 -4.14 13.95
C ALA A 200 1.18 -2.86 14.78
N ILE A 201 1.90 -1.78 14.43
CA ILE A 201 1.76 -0.47 15.09
C ILE A 201 0.33 0.05 14.91
N LEU A 202 -0.21 0.01 13.70
CA LEU A 202 -1.54 0.52 13.40
C LEU A 202 -2.64 -0.33 14.05
N PHE A 203 -2.56 -1.65 14.01
CA PHE A 203 -3.53 -2.54 14.63
C PHE A 203 -3.60 -2.37 16.15
N ARG A 204 -2.47 -2.07 16.79
CA ARG A 204 -2.41 -1.80 18.24
C ARG A 204 -3.22 -0.58 18.66
N ILE A 205 -3.27 0.45 17.85
CA ILE A 205 -4.06 1.66 18.10
C ILE A 205 -5.44 1.63 17.45
N ASN A 206 -5.88 0.44 17.05
CA ASN A 206 -7.15 0.20 16.36
C ASN A 206 -7.29 1.04 15.09
N ALA A 207 -6.24 1.04 14.25
CA ALA A 207 -6.18 1.66 12.94
C ALA A 207 -5.68 0.64 11.90
N SER A 208 -5.68 1.02 10.63
CA SER A 208 -5.17 0.22 9.51
C SER A 208 -4.54 1.14 8.49
N SER A 209 -3.64 0.63 7.64
CA SER A 209 -3.11 1.38 6.50
C SER A 209 -4.15 1.58 5.38
N GLY A 210 -5.33 1.01 5.54
CA GLY A 210 -6.34 0.86 4.50
C GLY A 210 -6.16 -0.46 3.75
N GLY A 211 -6.97 -0.64 2.73
CA GLY A 211 -6.77 -1.80 1.89
C GLY A 211 -7.16 -3.12 2.54
N LEU A 212 -6.38 -4.15 2.23
CA LEU A 212 -6.62 -5.52 2.68
C LEU A 212 -6.57 -5.70 4.20
N ASP A 213 -5.86 -4.84 4.89
CA ASP A 213 -5.77 -4.83 6.35
C ASP A 213 -7.16 -4.69 7.01
N ILE A 214 -8.09 -3.97 6.35
CA ILE A 214 -9.48 -3.87 6.79
C ILE A 214 -10.15 -5.24 6.76
N LEU A 215 -9.96 -5.99 5.66
CA LEU A 215 -10.50 -7.34 5.53
C LEU A 215 -9.91 -8.27 6.59
N ALA A 216 -8.60 -8.20 6.81
CA ALA A 216 -7.94 -8.96 7.87
C ALA A 216 -8.51 -8.64 9.26
N LYS A 217 -8.78 -7.37 9.55
CA LYS A 217 -9.40 -6.96 10.81
C LYS A 217 -10.85 -7.45 10.96
N ILE A 218 -11.61 -7.49 9.86
CA ILE A 218 -12.97 -8.07 9.84
C ILE A 218 -12.89 -9.57 10.12
N ILE A 219 -12.00 -10.30 9.43
CA ILE A 219 -11.77 -11.74 9.64
C ILE A 219 -11.41 -12.00 11.11
N ASN A 220 -10.47 -11.25 11.66
CA ASN A 220 -10.06 -11.35 13.07
C ASN A 220 -11.25 -11.13 14.02
N LYS A 221 -12.09 -10.12 13.76
CA LYS A 221 -13.24 -9.78 14.63
C LYS A 221 -14.33 -10.86 14.62
N TYR A 222 -14.66 -11.40 13.44
CA TYR A 222 -15.82 -12.30 13.30
C TYR A 222 -15.46 -13.78 13.35
N LEU A 223 -14.28 -14.16 12.83
CA LEU A 223 -13.83 -15.55 12.84
C LEU A 223 -12.88 -15.88 14.00
N HIS A 224 -12.50 -14.86 14.80
CA HIS A 224 -11.63 -15.00 15.98
C HIS A 224 -10.25 -15.62 15.66
N PHE A 225 -9.79 -15.51 14.41
CA PHE A 225 -8.43 -15.89 14.04
C PHE A 225 -7.43 -14.83 14.53
N ASP A 226 -6.19 -15.25 14.77
CA ASP A 226 -5.10 -14.31 15.03
C ASP A 226 -4.96 -13.32 13.90
N ILE A 227 -4.46 -12.12 14.23
CA ILE A 227 -4.39 -11.04 13.23
C ILE A 227 -3.47 -11.39 12.06
N GLY A 228 -2.34 -12.07 12.34
CA GLY A 228 -1.43 -12.54 11.31
C GLY A 228 -2.04 -13.61 10.40
N MET A 229 -2.79 -14.55 10.96
CA MET A 229 -3.53 -15.54 10.18
C MET A 229 -4.60 -14.89 9.31
N SER A 230 -5.29 -13.88 9.85
CA SER A 230 -6.30 -13.12 9.11
C SER A 230 -5.70 -12.36 7.92
N VAL A 231 -4.52 -11.76 8.09
CA VAL A 231 -3.76 -11.11 7.02
C VAL A 231 -3.33 -12.12 5.96
N SER A 232 -2.82 -13.30 6.38
CA SER A 232 -2.41 -14.37 5.47
C SER A 232 -3.58 -14.90 4.64
N ILE A 233 -4.72 -15.15 5.25
CA ILE A 233 -5.93 -15.64 4.56
C ILE A 233 -6.42 -14.61 3.55
N GLY A 234 -6.57 -13.35 3.97
CA GLY A 234 -7.03 -12.28 3.08
C GLY A 234 -6.09 -12.07 1.89
N GLY A 235 -4.78 -12.05 2.14
CA GLY A 235 -3.78 -11.90 1.09
C GLY A 235 -3.69 -13.11 0.16
N ALA A 236 -3.80 -14.34 0.69
CA ALA A 236 -3.80 -15.54 -0.12
C ALA A 236 -5.00 -15.59 -1.09
N LEU A 237 -6.19 -15.17 -0.63
CA LEU A 237 -7.38 -15.08 -1.50
C LEU A 237 -7.12 -14.16 -2.70
N ILE A 238 -6.50 -13.00 -2.48
CA ILE A 238 -6.15 -12.08 -3.57
C ILE A 238 -5.06 -12.65 -4.47
N CYS A 239 -3.99 -13.22 -3.90
CA CYS A 239 -2.95 -13.85 -4.69
C CYS A 239 -3.51 -14.98 -5.57
N CYS A 240 -4.48 -15.75 -5.09
CA CYS A 240 -5.16 -16.76 -5.91
C CYS A 240 -5.91 -16.16 -7.09
N THR A 241 -6.51 -14.98 -6.96
CA THR A 241 -7.14 -14.31 -8.11
C THR A 241 -6.12 -13.86 -9.15
N ALA A 242 -4.89 -13.58 -8.74
CA ALA A 242 -3.81 -13.16 -9.62
C ALA A 242 -3.33 -14.29 -10.58
N PHE A 243 -3.62 -15.57 -10.30
CA PHE A 243 -3.36 -16.68 -11.23
C PHE A 243 -4.06 -16.52 -12.60
N LEU A 244 -5.12 -15.73 -12.63
CA LEU A 244 -5.88 -15.52 -13.87
C LEU A 244 -5.13 -14.68 -14.92
N ILE A 245 -4.14 -13.87 -14.49
CA ILE A 245 -3.50 -12.87 -15.36
C ILE A 245 -1.98 -12.80 -15.24
N ASN A 246 -1.38 -13.42 -14.23
CA ASN A 246 0.06 -13.30 -13.98
C ASN A 246 0.78 -14.63 -14.13
N ASP A 247 2.10 -14.53 -14.36
CA ASP A 247 2.97 -15.68 -14.39
C ASP A 247 2.97 -16.42 -13.04
N PHE A 248 2.96 -17.74 -13.11
CA PHE A 248 3.01 -18.63 -11.95
C PHE A 248 4.09 -18.24 -10.93
N ARG A 249 5.28 -17.86 -11.41
CA ARG A 249 6.41 -17.44 -10.55
C ARG A 249 6.06 -16.25 -9.66
N MET A 250 5.44 -15.20 -10.23
CA MET A 250 5.08 -13.98 -9.48
C MET A 250 4.00 -14.24 -8.43
N VAL A 251 3.04 -15.10 -8.77
CA VAL A 251 1.97 -15.48 -7.83
C VAL A 251 2.53 -16.28 -6.65
N VAL A 252 3.45 -17.22 -6.91
CA VAL A 252 4.10 -18.01 -5.84
C VAL A 252 4.91 -17.11 -4.92
N ILE A 253 5.68 -16.16 -5.47
CA ILE A 253 6.44 -15.18 -4.67
C ILE A 253 5.48 -14.34 -3.80
N GLY A 254 4.36 -13.88 -4.38
CA GLY A 254 3.33 -13.13 -3.67
C GLY A 254 2.68 -13.93 -2.53
N LEU A 255 2.38 -15.21 -2.75
CA LEU A 255 1.84 -16.11 -1.71
C LEU A 255 2.84 -16.32 -0.56
N ILE A 256 4.12 -16.58 -0.89
CA ILE A 256 5.17 -16.72 0.11
C ILE A 256 5.32 -15.43 0.90
N GLY A 257 5.38 -14.28 0.22
CA GLY A 257 5.47 -12.97 0.87
C GLY A 257 4.29 -12.69 1.80
N THR A 258 3.08 -12.98 1.36
CA THR A 258 1.86 -12.82 2.16
C THR A 258 1.85 -13.72 3.39
N TRP A 259 2.29 -14.96 3.26
CA TRP A 259 2.38 -15.89 4.37
C TRP A 259 3.43 -15.46 5.41
N ILE A 260 4.62 -15.05 4.96
CA ILE A 260 5.67 -14.50 5.83
C ILE A 260 5.19 -13.22 6.52
N ASN A 261 4.51 -12.32 5.79
CA ASN A 261 3.92 -11.11 6.36
C ASN A 261 2.98 -11.43 7.53
N GLY A 262 2.10 -12.42 7.37
CA GLY A 262 1.21 -12.84 8.45
C GLY A 262 1.93 -13.35 9.70
N ILE A 263 3.00 -14.14 9.53
CA ILE A 263 3.83 -14.63 10.66
C ILE A 263 4.50 -13.43 11.36
N VAL A 264 5.12 -12.53 10.62
CA VAL A 264 5.85 -11.38 11.19
C VAL A 264 4.90 -10.39 11.86
N VAL A 265 3.72 -10.13 11.27
CA VAL A 265 2.67 -9.30 11.90
C VAL A 265 2.23 -9.91 13.23
N ASN A 266 1.99 -11.22 13.27
CA ASN A 266 1.57 -11.89 14.49
C ASN A 266 2.65 -11.80 15.58
N TYR A 267 3.92 -12.00 15.20
CA TYR A 267 5.04 -11.84 16.12
C TYR A 267 5.14 -10.42 16.67
N PHE A 268 5.06 -9.40 15.83
CA PHE A 268 5.11 -8.00 16.26
C PHE A 268 3.91 -7.61 17.12
N THR A 269 2.70 -8.02 16.76
CA THR A 269 1.51 -7.71 17.56
C THR A 269 1.52 -8.40 18.93
N ALA A 270 2.12 -9.57 19.04
CA ALA A 270 2.26 -10.29 20.31
C ALA A 270 3.36 -9.71 21.22
N THR A 271 4.40 -9.08 20.64
CA THR A 271 5.55 -8.55 21.40
C THR A 271 5.42 -7.08 21.76
N MET A 272 4.56 -6.33 21.10
CA MET A 272 4.26 -4.91 21.38
C MET A 272 3.12 -4.73 22.39
#